data_f3f1b1b824f78a69d810feea9088a8c8
#
_entry.id   f3f1b1b824f78a69d810feea9088a8c8
#
_cell.length_a   1.000
_cell.length_b   1.000
_cell.length_c   1.000
_cell.angle_alpha   90.00
_cell.angle_beta   90.00
_cell.angle_gamma   90.00
#
_symmetry.space_group_name_H-M   'P 1'
#
loop_
_entity.id
_entity.type
_entity.pdbx_description
1 polymer ?
#
loop_
_entity_poly.entity_id
_entity_poly.type
_entity_poly.pdbx_seq_one_letter_code
_entity_poly.pdbx_strand_id
1 'polypeptide(L)'
;MQKTELTTRAVAGFIDLLLVIGMARLPDVMGFLAVTGYILVRDGLFHAQSVGKKVVGLRVALTDAPGKAGSFRESIIRNVPLAVAYLLFLVPYAGWLLGPLVLGVEALTAMGDERGMRIGDLLARTYTVQADAALPVPVAEAAAEVPAAGARRNDTSP
;
A
#
# COMPACT_ATOMS: atom_id res chain seq x y z
N MET A 1 1.25 10.28 13.20
CA MET A 1 1.40 9.01 12.44
C MET A 1 2.89 8.76 12.27
N GLN A 2 3.41 7.59 12.69
CA GLN A 2 4.82 7.27 12.49
C GLN A 2 5.06 6.95 11.02
N LYS A 3 6.06 7.61 10.43
CA LYS A 3 6.56 7.28 9.09
C LYS A 3 7.10 5.85 9.13
N THR A 4 6.53 4.96 8.33
CA THR A 4 7.10 3.62 8.18
C THR A 4 8.52 3.77 7.65
N GLU A 5 9.48 3.14 8.29
CA GLU A 5 10.88 3.24 7.89
C GLU A 5 11.05 2.90 6.40
N LEU A 6 11.71 3.78 5.67
CA LEU A 6 11.98 3.57 4.25
C LEU A 6 12.74 2.26 4.01
N THR A 7 13.61 1.88 4.94
CA THR A 7 14.35 0.61 4.91
C THR A 7 13.41 -0.60 4.88
N THR A 8 12.41 -0.65 5.77
CA THR A 8 11.45 -1.76 5.84
C THR A 8 10.63 -1.85 4.54
N ARG A 9 10.25 -0.69 3.98
CA ARG A 9 9.54 -0.63 2.68
C ARG A 9 10.44 -1.09 1.51
N ALA A 10 11.72 -0.74 1.54
CA ALA A 10 12.69 -1.18 0.54
C ALA A 10 12.89 -2.70 0.59
N VAL A 11 13.00 -3.28 1.80
CA VAL A 11 13.09 -4.74 1.98
C VAL A 11 11.84 -5.44 1.45
N ALA A 12 10.63 -4.94 1.76
CA ALA A 12 9.39 -5.46 1.20
C ALA A 12 9.39 -5.41 -0.34
N GLY A 13 9.80 -4.27 -0.90
CA GLY A 13 9.90 -4.10 -2.35
C GLY A 13 10.93 -5.02 -3.00
N PHE A 14 12.04 -5.28 -2.33
CA PHE A 14 13.06 -6.21 -2.80
C PHE A 14 12.54 -7.66 -2.84
N ILE A 15 11.81 -8.10 -1.82
CA ILE A 15 11.17 -9.43 -1.81
C ILE A 15 10.17 -9.55 -2.97
N ASP A 16 9.32 -8.53 -3.16
CA ASP A 16 8.38 -8.51 -4.28
C ASP A 16 9.09 -8.50 -5.65
N LEU A 17 10.24 -7.82 -5.76
CA LEU A 17 11.06 -7.81 -6.97
C LEU A 17 11.63 -9.20 -7.30
N LEU A 18 12.08 -9.96 -6.30
CA LEU A 18 12.55 -11.34 -6.51
C LEU A 18 11.43 -12.23 -7.07
N LEU A 19 10.20 -12.06 -6.60
CA LEU A 19 9.04 -12.76 -7.16
C LEU A 19 8.77 -12.37 -8.62
N VAL A 20 8.84 -11.07 -8.92
CA VAL A 20 8.70 -10.56 -10.30
C VAL A 20 9.77 -11.16 -11.22
N ILE A 21 11.04 -11.20 -10.78
CA ILE A 21 12.14 -11.82 -11.53
C ILE A 21 11.88 -13.31 -11.77
N GLY A 22 11.39 -14.02 -10.76
CA GLY A 22 10.99 -15.43 -10.88
C GLY A 22 9.88 -15.63 -11.91
N MET A 23 8.83 -14.82 -11.87
CA MET A 23 7.71 -14.88 -12.83
C MET A 23 8.14 -14.48 -14.24
N ALA A 24 9.09 -13.55 -14.38
CA ALA A 24 9.63 -13.14 -15.68
C ALA A 24 10.44 -14.25 -16.38
N ARG A 25 10.76 -15.36 -15.69
CA ARG A 25 11.39 -16.54 -16.29
C ARG A 25 10.39 -17.48 -16.98
N LEU A 26 9.10 -17.26 -16.78
CA LEU A 26 8.08 -17.99 -17.52
C LEU A 26 8.12 -17.57 -19.00
N PRO A 27 7.86 -18.53 -19.94
CA PRO A 27 7.99 -18.23 -21.36
C PRO A 27 6.93 -17.26 -21.85
N ASP A 28 7.32 -16.43 -22.80
CA ASP A 28 6.48 -15.59 -23.64
C ASP A 28 5.37 -14.79 -22.90
N VAL A 29 4.15 -14.90 -23.40
CA VAL A 29 2.96 -14.20 -22.90
C VAL A 29 2.66 -14.55 -21.43
N MET A 30 2.97 -15.77 -21.00
CA MET A 30 2.70 -16.19 -19.62
C MET A 30 3.54 -15.39 -18.61
N GLY A 31 4.81 -15.20 -18.89
CA GLY A 31 5.69 -14.38 -18.06
C GLY A 31 5.22 -12.93 -18.01
N PHE A 32 4.88 -12.37 -19.17
CA PHE A 32 4.36 -11.01 -19.28
C PHE A 32 3.07 -10.82 -18.46
N LEU A 33 2.08 -11.70 -18.62
CA LEU A 33 0.81 -11.61 -17.89
C LEU A 33 0.99 -11.86 -16.39
N ALA A 34 1.82 -12.80 -16.01
CA ALA A 34 2.10 -13.10 -14.61
C ALA A 34 2.75 -11.91 -13.90
N VAL A 35 3.76 -11.29 -14.51
CA VAL A 35 4.44 -10.11 -13.93
C VAL A 35 3.51 -8.92 -13.87
N THR A 36 2.84 -8.58 -14.98
CA THR A 36 1.92 -7.42 -15.03
C THR A 36 0.77 -7.60 -14.05
N GLY A 37 0.14 -8.78 -14.06
CA GLY A 37 -0.94 -9.13 -13.13
C GLY A 37 -0.49 -9.03 -11.67
N TYR A 38 0.65 -9.65 -11.33
CA TYR A 38 1.18 -9.59 -9.98
C TYR A 38 1.47 -8.14 -9.54
N ILE A 39 2.15 -7.34 -10.38
CA ILE A 39 2.43 -5.93 -10.05
C ILE A 39 1.15 -5.18 -9.70
N LEU A 40 0.08 -5.35 -10.48
CA LEU A 40 -1.17 -4.62 -10.28
C LEU A 40 -1.93 -5.07 -9.03
N VAL A 41 -2.02 -6.39 -8.78
CA VAL A 41 -2.89 -6.93 -7.72
C VAL A 41 -2.18 -7.24 -6.42
N ARG A 42 -0.84 -7.22 -6.37
CA ARG A 42 -0.02 -7.72 -5.24
C ARG A 42 -0.43 -7.16 -3.88
N ASP A 43 -0.79 -5.88 -3.80
CA ASP A 43 -1.18 -5.25 -2.53
C ASP A 43 -2.62 -5.59 -2.10
N GLY A 44 -3.41 -6.24 -2.97
CA GLY A 44 -4.74 -6.75 -2.65
C GLY A 44 -4.78 -8.22 -2.24
N LEU A 45 -3.66 -8.97 -2.39
CA LEU A 45 -3.66 -10.44 -2.23
C LEU A 45 -3.89 -10.90 -0.79
N PHE A 46 -3.26 -10.26 0.20
CA PHE A 46 -3.26 -10.70 1.59
C PHE A 46 -3.79 -9.58 2.52
N HIS A 47 -5.08 -9.25 2.42
CA HIS A 47 -5.68 -8.21 3.26
C HIS A 47 -4.90 -6.88 3.22
N ALA A 48 -4.75 -6.34 2.02
CA ALA A 48 -3.97 -5.13 1.72
C ALA A 48 -2.45 -5.27 1.94
N GLN A 49 -1.91 -6.44 1.72
CA GLN A 49 -0.48 -6.73 1.79
C GLN A 49 0.00 -7.44 0.52
N SER A 50 1.17 -7.07 0.01
CA SER A 50 1.94 -7.91 -0.92
C SER A 50 2.68 -9.01 -0.15
N VAL A 51 3.26 -9.97 -0.87
CA VAL A 51 4.09 -11.01 -0.24
C VAL A 51 5.23 -10.38 0.56
N GLY A 52 5.97 -9.43 -0.04
CA GLY A 52 7.06 -8.74 0.66
C GLY A 52 6.58 -7.95 1.87
N LYS A 53 5.45 -7.24 1.76
CA LYS A 53 4.87 -6.50 2.89
C LYS A 53 4.41 -7.40 4.02
N LYS A 54 3.84 -8.56 3.68
CA LYS A 54 3.43 -9.56 4.68
C LYS A 54 4.62 -10.09 5.47
N VAL A 55 5.75 -10.34 4.81
CA VAL A 55 6.97 -10.82 5.47
C VAL A 55 7.53 -9.80 6.45
N VAL A 56 7.47 -8.51 6.12
CA VAL A 56 8.02 -7.43 6.99
C VAL A 56 6.96 -6.76 7.87
N GLY A 57 5.75 -7.29 7.94
CA GLY A 57 4.68 -6.76 8.80
C GLY A 57 4.14 -5.39 8.36
N LEU A 58 4.07 -5.12 7.06
CA LEU A 58 3.50 -3.89 6.51
C LEU A 58 2.14 -4.16 5.86
N ARG A 59 1.24 -3.17 5.89
CA ARG A 59 -0.03 -3.19 5.15
C ARG A 59 -0.37 -1.84 4.54
N VAL A 60 -1.32 -1.85 3.63
CA VAL A 60 -1.87 -0.66 2.97
C VAL A 60 -3.17 -0.26 3.64
N ALA A 61 -3.27 0.99 4.04
CA ALA A 61 -4.48 1.58 4.62
C ALA A 61 -5.00 2.72 3.73
N LEU A 62 -6.29 2.98 3.80
CA LEU A 62 -6.93 4.09 3.10
C LEU A 62 -6.69 5.40 3.84
N THR A 63 -6.43 6.48 3.11
CA THR A 63 -6.27 7.83 3.68
C THR A 63 -7.63 8.38 4.14
N ASP A 64 -8.68 8.15 3.35
CA ASP A 64 -10.02 8.70 3.58
C ASP A 64 -10.83 7.89 4.61
N ALA A 65 -10.40 6.68 4.92
CA ALA A 65 -11.02 5.80 5.91
C ALA A 65 -9.93 5.13 6.78
N PRO A 66 -9.34 5.86 7.73
CA PRO A 66 -8.36 5.31 8.66
C PRO A 66 -8.97 4.09 9.37
N GLY A 67 -8.29 2.98 9.31
CA GLY A 67 -8.82 1.71 9.84
C GLY A 67 -9.25 0.71 8.76
N LYS A 68 -9.58 1.15 7.55
CA LYS A 68 -9.88 0.24 6.44
C LYS A 68 -8.62 -0.17 5.69
N ALA A 69 -8.51 -1.45 5.42
CA ALA A 69 -7.49 -2.01 4.53
C ALA A 69 -7.80 -1.64 3.08
N GLY A 70 -6.76 -1.42 2.28
CA GLY A 70 -6.91 -1.24 0.83
C GLY A 70 -7.44 -2.52 0.17
N SER A 71 -8.24 -2.36 -0.89
CA SER A 71 -8.78 -3.45 -1.69
C SER A 71 -7.97 -3.68 -2.97
N PHE A 72 -8.41 -4.63 -3.80
CA PHE A 72 -7.83 -4.85 -5.15
C PHE A 72 -7.89 -3.60 -6.03
N ARG A 73 -8.96 -2.79 -5.91
CA ARG A 73 -9.10 -1.55 -6.68
C ARG A 73 -7.97 -0.58 -6.36
N GLU A 74 -7.73 -0.33 -5.08
CA GLU A 74 -6.65 0.54 -4.62
C GLU A 74 -5.29 -0.06 -4.97
N SER A 75 -5.13 -1.39 -4.89
CA SER A 75 -3.91 -2.07 -5.33
C SER A 75 -3.61 -1.79 -6.80
N ILE A 76 -4.59 -1.93 -7.68
CA ILE A 76 -4.42 -1.67 -9.10
C ILE A 76 -4.04 -0.20 -9.33
N ILE A 77 -4.82 0.74 -8.80
CA ILE A 77 -4.59 2.19 -9.03
C ILE A 77 -3.18 2.59 -8.56
N ARG A 78 -2.78 2.17 -7.36
CA ARG A 78 -1.48 2.55 -6.78
C ARG A 78 -0.27 1.92 -7.48
N ASN A 79 -0.46 0.77 -8.12
CA ASN A 79 0.61 0.06 -8.80
C ASN A 79 0.64 0.31 -10.32
N VAL A 80 -0.28 1.12 -10.87
CA VAL A 80 -0.23 1.55 -12.29
C VAL A 80 1.12 2.15 -12.66
N PRO A 81 1.72 3.10 -11.89
CA PRO A 81 3.03 3.65 -12.25
C PRO A 81 4.12 2.58 -12.33
N LEU A 82 4.09 1.59 -11.43
CA LEU A 82 5.05 0.48 -11.45
C LEU A 82 4.82 -0.46 -12.65
N ALA A 83 3.56 -0.72 -13.01
CA ALA A 83 3.22 -1.48 -14.21
C ALA A 83 3.67 -0.73 -15.47
N VAL A 84 3.47 0.59 -15.54
CA VAL A 84 3.98 1.43 -16.62
C VAL A 84 5.50 1.39 -16.70
N ALA A 85 6.21 1.49 -15.56
CA ALA A 85 7.67 1.35 -15.53
C ALA A 85 8.12 0.00 -16.09
N TYR A 86 7.44 -1.09 -15.74
CA TYR A 86 7.72 -2.42 -16.27
C TYR A 86 7.47 -2.50 -17.78
N LEU A 87 6.34 -1.97 -18.27
CA LEU A 87 6.02 -1.94 -19.70
C LEU A 87 7.05 -1.10 -20.49
N LEU A 88 7.43 0.05 -19.96
CA LEU A 88 8.46 0.89 -20.56
C LEU A 88 9.81 0.17 -20.60
N PHE A 89 10.15 -0.58 -19.55
CA PHE A 89 11.41 -1.34 -19.50
C PHE A 89 11.49 -2.40 -20.61
N LEU A 90 10.35 -2.90 -21.10
CA LEU A 90 10.31 -3.87 -22.23
C LEU A 90 10.54 -3.22 -23.60
N VAL A 91 10.51 -1.86 -23.70
CA VAL A 91 10.78 -1.17 -24.97
C VAL A 91 12.27 -1.25 -25.30
N PRO A 92 12.64 -1.83 -26.44
CA PRO A 92 14.06 -1.91 -26.86
C PRO A 92 14.72 -0.53 -26.86
N TYR A 93 15.97 -0.46 -26.45
CA TYR A 93 16.81 0.73 -26.38
C TYR A 93 16.33 1.83 -25.42
N ALA A 94 15.07 2.22 -25.47
CA ALA A 94 14.50 3.27 -24.60
C ALA A 94 14.17 2.77 -23.19
N GLY A 95 13.87 1.49 -23.02
CA GLY A 95 13.40 0.92 -21.76
C GLY A 95 14.41 1.03 -20.63
N TRP A 96 15.70 0.94 -20.95
CA TRP A 96 16.79 1.09 -19.98
C TRP A 96 16.84 2.46 -19.30
N LEU A 97 16.32 3.49 -19.96
CA LEU A 97 16.23 4.84 -19.42
C LEU A 97 14.85 5.12 -18.83
N LEU A 98 13.79 4.79 -19.57
CA LEU A 98 12.41 5.17 -19.20
C LEU A 98 11.88 4.39 -17.99
N GLY A 99 12.16 3.10 -17.90
CA GLY A 99 11.73 2.28 -16.75
C GLY A 99 12.33 2.78 -15.42
N PRO A 100 13.68 2.88 -15.30
CA PRO A 100 14.33 3.45 -14.14
C PRO A 100 13.94 4.89 -13.84
N LEU A 101 13.66 5.72 -14.87
CA LEU A 101 13.20 7.09 -14.66
C LEU A 101 11.88 7.13 -13.89
N VAL A 102 10.88 6.34 -14.31
CA VAL A 102 9.59 6.26 -13.61
C VAL A 102 9.78 5.77 -12.18
N LEU A 103 10.58 4.71 -11.97
CA LEU A 103 10.88 4.21 -10.63
C LEU A 103 11.61 5.25 -9.77
N GLY A 104 12.51 6.03 -10.37
CA GLY A 104 13.21 7.11 -9.69
C GLY A 104 12.26 8.22 -9.23
N VAL A 105 11.33 8.62 -10.07
CA VAL A 105 10.30 9.62 -9.71
C VAL A 105 9.40 9.09 -8.57
N GLU A 106 8.97 7.84 -8.63
CA GLU A 106 8.22 7.19 -7.54
C GLU A 106 9.00 7.19 -6.22
N ALA A 107 10.30 6.85 -6.28
CA ALA A 107 11.17 6.81 -5.11
C ALA A 107 11.40 8.22 -4.52
N LEU A 108 11.69 9.21 -5.38
CA LEU A 108 11.89 10.60 -4.96
C LEU A 108 10.63 11.18 -4.30
N THR A 109 9.46 10.90 -4.87
CA THR A 109 8.19 11.33 -4.29
C THR A 109 8.00 10.74 -2.89
N ALA A 110 8.27 9.42 -2.74
CA ALA A 110 8.18 8.76 -1.43
C ALA A 110 9.17 9.30 -0.39
N MET A 111 10.36 9.75 -0.83
CA MET A 111 11.34 10.35 0.06
C MET A 111 10.97 11.78 0.49
N GLY A 112 10.36 12.55 -0.41
CA GLY A 112 9.95 13.93 -0.17
C GLY A 112 8.65 14.08 0.62
N ASP A 113 7.79 13.07 0.62
CA ASP A 113 6.51 13.08 1.31
C ASP A 113 6.66 12.76 2.81
N GLU A 114 5.96 13.51 3.67
CA GLU A 114 6.01 13.31 5.12
C GLU A 114 5.51 11.92 5.57
N ARG A 115 4.58 11.32 4.83
CA ARG A 115 4.02 9.99 5.06
C ARG A 115 4.74 8.91 4.26
N GLY A 116 5.69 9.32 3.40
CA GLY A 116 6.41 8.44 2.48
C GLY A 116 5.51 7.90 1.36
N MET A 117 4.49 8.65 0.94
CA MET A 117 3.59 8.25 -0.14
C MET A 117 4.25 8.43 -1.50
N ARG A 118 4.15 7.42 -2.36
CA ARG A 118 4.54 7.49 -3.76
C ARG A 118 3.43 8.12 -4.59
N ILE A 119 3.70 8.44 -5.86
CA ILE A 119 2.66 8.93 -6.78
C ILE A 119 1.49 7.95 -6.85
N GLY A 120 1.77 6.65 -6.98
CA GLY A 120 0.73 5.62 -6.97
C GLY A 120 -0.08 5.60 -5.68
N ASP A 121 0.55 5.82 -4.52
CA ASP A 121 -0.14 5.90 -3.23
C ASP A 121 -1.07 7.13 -3.16
N LEU A 122 -0.64 8.27 -3.69
CA LEU A 122 -1.44 9.49 -3.80
C LEU A 122 -2.67 9.29 -4.71
N LEU A 123 -2.46 8.68 -5.88
CA LEU A 123 -3.54 8.38 -6.83
C LEU A 123 -4.60 7.44 -6.23
N ALA A 124 -4.18 6.45 -5.46
CA ALA A 124 -5.06 5.49 -4.82
C ALA A 124 -5.60 5.96 -3.45
N ARG A 125 -5.18 7.14 -2.96
CA ARG A 125 -5.48 7.65 -1.61
C ARG A 125 -5.18 6.63 -0.53
N THR A 126 -3.98 6.08 -0.57
CA THR A 126 -3.52 5.03 0.35
C THR A 126 -2.17 5.41 0.95
N TYR A 127 -1.83 4.79 2.06
CA TYR A 127 -0.50 4.88 2.67
C TYR A 127 -0.11 3.54 3.27
N THR A 128 1.18 3.36 3.54
CA THR A 128 1.70 2.11 4.11
C THR A 128 1.92 2.29 5.60
N VAL A 129 1.41 1.35 6.40
CA VAL A 129 1.54 1.30 7.85
C VAL A 129 2.07 -0.04 8.32
N GLN A 130 2.50 -0.14 9.57
CA GLN A 130 2.79 -1.43 10.19
C GLN A 130 1.47 -2.20 10.40
N ALA A 131 1.49 -3.51 10.16
CA ALA A 131 0.30 -4.35 10.24
C ALA A 131 -0.26 -4.42 11.67
N ASP A 132 0.63 -4.36 12.68
CA ASP A 132 0.28 -4.41 14.11
C ASP A 132 -0.07 -3.02 14.69
N ALA A 133 0.13 -1.94 13.91
CA ALA A 133 -0.29 -0.63 14.36
C ALA A 133 -1.82 -0.61 14.49
N ALA A 134 -2.32 -0.33 15.69
CA ALA A 134 -3.74 -0.04 15.88
C ALA A 134 -4.11 1.09 14.92
N LEU A 135 -4.96 0.79 13.95
CA LEU A 135 -5.46 1.82 13.06
C LEU A 135 -6.27 2.80 13.90
N PRO A 136 -6.12 4.13 13.72
CA PRO A 136 -6.95 5.09 14.44
C PRO A 136 -8.42 4.72 14.20
N VAL A 137 -9.12 4.40 15.25
CA VAL A 137 -10.58 4.15 15.19
C VAL A 137 -11.22 5.44 14.68
N PRO A 138 -12.10 5.41 13.69
CA PRO A 138 -12.83 6.61 13.26
C PRO A 138 -13.50 7.27 14.45
N VAL A 139 -13.31 8.58 14.58
CA VAL A 139 -13.86 9.38 15.73
C VAL A 139 -15.36 9.15 15.91
N ALA A 140 -16.08 8.82 14.84
CA ALA A 140 -17.51 8.49 14.87
C ALA A 140 -17.82 7.19 15.65
N GLU A 141 -16.94 6.21 15.63
CA GLU A 141 -17.11 4.92 16.33
C GLU A 141 -16.69 5.04 17.80
N ALA A 142 -15.65 5.85 18.07
CA ALA A 142 -15.24 6.18 19.43
C ALA A 142 -16.30 7.00 20.20
N ALA A 143 -17.10 7.81 19.49
CA ALA A 143 -18.20 8.55 20.08
C ALA A 143 -19.42 7.68 20.40
N ALA A 144 -19.57 6.53 19.74
CA ALA A 144 -20.67 5.59 20.00
C ALA A 144 -20.40 4.66 21.21
N GLU A 145 -19.13 4.53 21.61
CA GLU A 145 -18.73 3.71 22.77
C GLU A 145 -18.70 4.46 24.11
N VAL A 146 -19.03 5.76 24.13
CA VAL A 146 -19.18 6.46 25.41
C VAL A 146 -20.47 5.96 26.07
N PRO A 147 -20.39 5.09 27.11
CA PRO A 147 -21.60 4.70 27.83
C PRO A 147 -22.21 5.96 28.40
N ALA A 148 -23.52 6.12 28.29
CA ALA A 148 -24.29 7.17 28.95
C ALA A 148 -24.21 7.00 30.48
N ALA A 149 -23.01 7.26 31.03
CA ALA A 149 -22.76 7.29 32.47
C ALA A 149 -23.22 8.65 32.99
N GLY A 150 -24.47 8.73 33.43
CA GLY A 150 -24.93 9.95 34.08
C GLY A 150 -26.43 10.13 34.29
N ALA A 151 -27.23 9.11 34.16
CA ALA A 151 -28.59 9.18 34.72
C ALA A 151 -28.52 8.87 36.22
N ARG A 152 -27.94 9.78 37.04
CA ARG A 152 -28.21 9.76 38.49
C ARG A 152 -29.69 10.07 38.68
N ARG A 153 -30.47 9.06 39.04
CA ARG A 153 -31.77 9.25 39.64
C ARG A 153 -31.58 9.96 40.97
N ASN A 154 -31.96 11.22 41.03
CA ASN A 154 -32.27 11.85 42.26
C ASN A 154 -33.63 11.31 42.74
N ASP A 155 -33.61 10.25 43.52
CA ASP A 155 -34.74 9.92 44.38
C ASP A 155 -34.56 10.66 45.69
N THR A 156 -35.15 11.82 45.74
CA THR A 156 -35.50 12.50 47.00
C THR A 156 -36.99 12.34 47.15
N SER A 157 -37.40 11.42 47.96
CA SER A 157 -38.78 11.35 48.50
C SER A 157 -38.74 11.61 50.00
N PRO A 158 -39.72 12.37 50.53
CA PRO A 158 -39.81 12.75 51.95
C PRO A 158 -40.17 11.64 52.86
#